data_8541b2e9c99d2018f4b22ced7e79de8a
#
_entry.id   8541b2e9c99d2018f4b22ced7e79de8a
#
_cell.length_a   1.000
_cell.length_b   1.000
_cell.length_c   1.000
_cell.angle_alpha   90.00
_cell.angle_beta   90.00
_cell.angle_gamma   90.00
#
_symmetry.space_group_name_H-M   'P 1'
#
loop_
_entity.id
_entity.type
_entity.pdbx_description
1 polymer ?
#
loop_
_entity_poly.entity_id
_entity_poly.type
_entity_poly.pdbx_seq_one_letter_code
_entity_poly.pdbx_strand_id
1 'polypeptide(L)'
;GKDKALEYFDKLSENILSYTSSGSGPINALIMKEAAIGLGMTPQAVTKINEGQTELKIKYFEEGSPYCLYGQSIISGKENRAAVKEVFSFLSGKLTEENTEKFCPEKIYKTKTFDVPNYPAEIKYADMSGDTLQAKEAFLEKWKY
;
A
#
# COMPACT_ATOMS: atom_id res chain seq x y z
N GLY A 1 11.56 6.72 -20.81
CA GLY A 1 12.81 6.34 -20.15
C GLY A 1 13.00 7.14 -18.87
N LYS A 2 14.06 6.88 -18.12
CA LYS A 2 14.31 7.46 -16.77
C LYS A 2 14.30 9.00 -16.74
N ASP A 3 14.88 9.64 -17.76
CA ASP A 3 14.95 11.12 -17.79
C ASP A 3 13.57 11.76 -17.97
N LYS A 4 12.69 11.15 -18.79
CA LYS A 4 11.30 11.59 -18.89
C LYS A 4 10.50 11.40 -17.60
N ALA A 5 10.81 10.36 -16.82
CA ALA A 5 10.19 10.16 -15.52
C ALA A 5 10.61 11.26 -14.53
N LEU A 6 11.89 11.62 -14.49
CA LEU A 6 12.39 12.71 -13.64
C LEU A 6 11.74 14.04 -14.03
N GLU A 7 11.70 14.38 -15.32
CA GLU A 7 11.01 15.58 -15.83
C GLU A 7 9.52 15.60 -15.43
N TYR A 8 8.85 14.44 -15.48
CA TYR A 8 7.46 14.32 -15.03
C TYR A 8 7.32 14.59 -13.54
N PHE A 9 8.19 14.01 -12.70
CA PHE A 9 8.14 14.23 -11.25
C PHE A 9 8.48 15.67 -10.86
N ASP A 10 9.40 16.33 -11.56
CA ASP A 10 9.71 17.75 -11.35
C ASP A 10 8.46 18.61 -11.59
N LYS A 11 7.78 18.40 -12.72
CA LYS A 11 6.53 19.11 -13.03
C LYS A 11 5.39 18.76 -12.08
N LEU A 12 5.31 17.50 -11.67
CA LEU A 12 4.28 17.06 -10.71
C LEU A 12 4.47 17.73 -9.36
N SER A 13 5.74 17.92 -8.93
CA SER A 13 6.06 18.54 -7.63
C SER A 13 5.50 19.95 -7.48
N GLU A 14 5.33 20.70 -8.58
CA GLU A 14 4.72 22.02 -8.57
C GLU A 14 3.23 21.99 -8.13
N ASN A 15 2.57 20.84 -8.24
CA ASN A 15 1.16 20.65 -7.91
C ASN A 15 0.94 19.80 -6.65
N ILE A 16 2.01 19.43 -5.95
CA ILE A 16 1.92 18.62 -4.73
C ILE A 16 1.84 19.54 -3.52
N LEU A 17 0.75 19.41 -2.77
CA LEU A 17 0.55 20.12 -1.51
C LEU A 17 1.60 19.73 -0.47
N SER A 18 1.82 18.43 -0.30
CA SER A 18 2.81 17.91 0.67
C SER A 18 3.15 16.44 0.41
N TYR A 19 4.35 16.07 0.81
CA TYR A 19 4.78 14.67 0.94
C TYR A 19 4.65 14.26 2.40
N THR A 20 3.74 13.34 2.69
CA THR A 20 3.46 12.93 4.07
C THR A 20 4.34 11.75 4.49
N SER A 21 4.77 11.74 5.75
CA SER A 21 5.53 10.63 6.33
C SER A 21 4.66 9.46 6.77
N SER A 22 3.33 9.63 6.82
CA SER A 22 2.39 8.59 7.22
C SER A 22 1.48 8.18 6.05
N GLY A 23 1.14 6.89 5.95
CA GLY A 23 0.26 6.38 4.92
C GLY A 23 -1.18 6.93 4.98
N SER A 24 -1.62 7.43 6.14
CA SER A 24 -2.95 8.05 6.31
C SER A 24 -3.00 9.52 5.95
N GLY A 25 -1.84 10.18 5.82
CA GLY A 25 -1.76 11.62 5.54
C GLY A 25 -2.55 12.04 4.30
N PRO A 26 -2.38 11.41 3.13
CA PRO A 26 -3.10 11.79 1.93
C PRO A 26 -4.62 11.67 2.08
N ILE A 27 -5.10 10.61 2.73
CA ILE A 27 -6.54 10.40 2.93
C ILE A 27 -7.12 11.45 3.89
N ASN A 28 -6.39 11.80 4.95
CA ASN A 28 -6.81 12.85 5.87
C ASN A 28 -6.90 14.21 5.17
N ALA A 29 -5.94 14.57 4.32
CA ALA A 29 -5.97 15.80 3.53
C ALA A 29 -7.20 15.87 2.60
N LEU A 30 -7.60 14.73 2.00
CA LEU A 30 -8.84 14.64 1.22
C LEU A 30 -10.09 14.87 2.09
N ILE A 31 -10.16 14.23 3.25
CA ILE A 31 -11.30 14.36 4.18
C ILE A 31 -11.42 15.80 4.68
N MET A 32 -10.30 16.45 4.96
CA MET A 32 -10.24 17.86 5.37
C MET A 32 -10.43 18.84 4.22
N LYS A 33 -10.57 18.35 2.98
CA LYS A 33 -10.73 19.15 1.75
C LYS A 33 -9.54 20.07 1.46
N GLU A 34 -8.36 19.71 1.95
CA GLU A 34 -7.10 20.41 1.69
C GLU A 34 -6.49 20.02 0.34
N ALA A 35 -6.80 18.81 -0.14
CA ALA A 35 -6.36 18.29 -1.43
C ALA A 35 -7.55 17.68 -2.20
N ALA A 36 -7.46 17.68 -3.53
CA ALA A 36 -8.45 17.05 -4.40
C ALA A 36 -8.07 15.61 -4.78
N ILE A 37 -6.78 15.30 -4.81
CA ILE A 37 -6.22 13.98 -5.15
C ILE A 37 -5.17 13.61 -4.10
N GLY A 38 -5.17 12.35 -3.68
CA GLY A 38 -4.18 11.80 -2.76
C GLY A 38 -3.71 10.42 -3.21
N LEU A 39 -2.41 10.17 -3.14
CA LEU A 39 -1.85 8.84 -3.32
C LEU A 39 -1.80 8.15 -1.95
N GLY A 40 -2.58 7.11 -1.78
CA GLY A 40 -2.74 6.41 -0.50
C GLY A 40 -2.91 4.91 -0.67
N MET A 41 -3.02 4.23 0.45
CA MET A 41 -3.22 2.78 0.50
C MET A 41 -4.71 2.43 0.40
N THR A 42 -5.07 1.50 -0.48
CA THR A 42 -6.46 1.04 -0.69
C THR A 42 -7.18 0.66 0.61
N PRO A 43 -6.62 -0.18 1.50
CA PRO A 43 -7.33 -0.57 2.72
C PRO A 43 -7.69 0.61 3.62
N GLN A 44 -6.85 1.63 3.69
CA GLN A 44 -7.12 2.82 4.49
C GLN A 44 -8.26 3.66 3.90
N ALA A 45 -8.30 3.81 2.57
CA ALA A 45 -9.39 4.50 1.89
C ALA A 45 -10.71 3.76 2.08
N VAL A 46 -10.72 2.43 1.89
CA VAL A 46 -11.89 1.57 2.11
C VAL A 46 -12.42 1.70 3.54
N THR A 47 -11.53 1.66 4.54
CA THR A 47 -11.91 1.84 5.94
C THR A 47 -12.63 3.18 6.14
N LYS A 48 -12.09 4.27 5.60
CA LYS A 48 -12.72 5.60 5.74
C LYS A 48 -14.06 5.69 5.01
N ILE A 49 -14.20 5.08 3.84
CA ILE A 49 -15.48 5.00 3.13
C ILE A 49 -16.50 4.23 3.98
N ASN A 50 -16.12 3.10 4.55
CA ASN A 50 -16.98 2.29 5.41
C ASN A 50 -17.34 2.97 6.75
N GLU A 51 -16.49 3.89 7.21
CA GLU A 51 -16.74 4.76 8.37
C GLU A 51 -17.66 5.97 8.03
N GLY A 52 -18.11 6.09 6.78
CA GLY A 52 -19.06 7.13 6.36
C GLY A 52 -18.48 8.25 5.50
N GLN A 53 -17.22 8.21 5.12
CA GLN A 53 -16.61 9.19 4.19
C GLN A 53 -16.97 8.86 2.73
N THR A 54 -18.25 8.94 2.38
CA THR A 54 -18.80 8.51 1.08
C THR A 54 -18.41 9.39 -0.10
N GLU A 55 -17.85 10.56 0.15
CA GLU A 55 -17.32 11.46 -0.89
C GLU A 55 -15.98 10.94 -1.47
N LEU A 56 -15.24 10.13 -0.73
CA LEU A 56 -14.01 9.52 -1.21
C LEU A 56 -14.30 8.56 -2.36
N LYS A 57 -13.46 8.62 -3.39
CA LYS A 57 -13.50 7.70 -4.53
C LYS A 57 -12.11 7.12 -4.76
N ILE A 58 -12.05 5.80 -4.95
CA ILE A 58 -10.80 5.12 -5.26
C ILE A 58 -10.68 5.00 -6.78
N LYS A 59 -9.52 5.39 -7.31
CA LYS A 59 -9.14 5.24 -8.72
C LYS A 59 -7.80 4.55 -8.81
N TYR A 60 -7.66 3.67 -9.79
CA TYR A 60 -6.40 3.00 -10.11
C TYR A 60 -5.85 3.52 -11.43
N PHE A 61 -4.56 3.38 -11.60
CA PHE A 61 -3.88 3.73 -12.85
C PHE A 61 -4.23 2.71 -13.94
N GLU A 62 -4.48 3.19 -15.16
CA GLU A 62 -4.77 2.32 -16.32
C GLU A 62 -3.57 1.46 -16.69
N GLU A 63 -2.36 1.97 -16.49
CA GLU A 63 -1.10 1.26 -16.70
C GLU A 63 -0.86 0.15 -15.69
N GLY A 64 -1.45 0.26 -14.53
CA GLY A 64 -1.32 -0.63 -13.38
C GLY A 64 -0.89 0.12 -12.12
N SER A 65 -1.42 -0.28 -11.00
CA SER A 65 -1.11 0.32 -9.70
C SER A 65 0.01 -0.45 -9.01
N PRO A 66 0.96 0.25 -8.38
CA PRO A 66 1.99 -0.41 -7.60
C PRO A 66 1.40 -1.11 -6.38
N TYR A 67 2.11 -2.08 -5.86
CA TYR A 67 1.76 -2.77 -4.63
C TYR A 67 2.97 -2.95 -3.72
N CYS A 68 2.72 -3.11 -2.43
CA CYS A 68 3.75 -3.43 -1.45
C CYS A 68 3.59 -4.86 -0.97
N LEU A 69 4.71 -5.57 -0.83
CA LEU A 69 4.76 -6.87 -0.18
C LEU A 69 5.15 -6.68 1.28
N TYR A 70 4.36 -7.26 2.18
CA TYR A 70 4.69 -7.35 3.59
C TYR A 70 5.20 -8.75 3.91
N GLY A 71 6.20 -8.83 4.76
CA GLY A 71 6.79 -10.08 5.18
C GLY A 71 6.85 -10.19 6.70
N GLN A 72 6.83 -11.42 7.16
CA GLN A 72 7.07 -11.76 8.57
C GLN A 72 8.24 -12.72 8.63
N SER A 73 9.14 -12.53 9.57
CA SER A 73 10.33 -13.39 9.71
C SER A 73 10.68 -13.58 11.18
N ILE A 74 11.35 -14.68 11.47
CA ILE A 74 11.97 -14.95 12.75
C ILE A 74 13.43 -14.49 12.70
N ILE A 75 13.90 -13.85 13.76
CA ILE A 75 15.31 -13.49 13.88
C ILE A 75 16.16 -14.75 13.87
N SER A 76 17.21 -14.78 13.03
CA SER A 76 18.13 -15.91 12.91
C SER A 76 18.66 -16.35 14.28
N GLY A 77 18.70 -17.67 14.51
CA GLY A 77 19.09 -18.28 15.77
C GLY A 77 18.03 -18.29 16.85
N LYS A 78 16.80 -17.78 16.58
CA LYS A 78 15.65 -17.83 17.52
C LYS A 78 14.56 -18.81 17.08
N GLU A 79 14.69 -19.38 15.91
CA GLU A 79 13.70 -20.25 15.24
C GLU A 79 13.40 -21.54 16.01
N ASN A 80 14.29 -21.98 16.90
CA ASN A 80 14.11 -23.20 17.68
C ASN A 80 13.41 -23.00 19.03
N ARG A 81 13.13 -21.78 19.44
CA ARG A 81 12.44 -21.49 20.69
C ARG A 81 10.93 -21.75 20.54
N ALA A 82 10.36 -22.59 21.41
CA ALA A 82 8.93 -22.96 21.35
C ALA A 82 8.00 -21.75 21.34
N ALA A 83 8.20 -20.79 22.24
CA ALA A 83 7.39 -19.57 22.32
C ALA A 83 7.49 -18.71 21.05
N VAL A 84 8.66 -18.67 20.40
CA VAL A 84 8.84 -17.95 19.14
C VAL A 84 8.06 -18.60 18.01
N LYS A 85 8.10 -19.92 17.92
CA LYS A 85 7.32 -20.69 16.94
C LYS A 85 5.81 -20.49 17.13
N GLU A 86 5.34 -20.55 18.36
CA GLU A 86 3.92 -20.38 18.68
C GLU A 86 3.43 -18.98 18.29
N VAL A 87 4.14 -17.93 18.72
CA VAL A 87 3.80 -16.55 18.37
C VAL A 87 3.88 -16.32 16.85
N PHE A 88 4.93 -16.81 16.20
CA PHE A 88 5.06 -16.66 14.74
C PHE A 88 3.92 -17.37 13.99
N SER A 89 3.55 -18.59 14.41
CA SER A 89 2.42 -19.31 13.82
C SER A 89 1.10 -18.59 14.01
N PHE A 90 0.87 -17.96 15.14
CA PHE A 90 -0.31 -17.15 15.38
C PHE A 90 -0.32 -15.90 14.48
N LEU A 91 0.79 -15.16 14.43
CA LEU A 91 0.91 -13.94 13.62
C LEU A 91 0.77 -14.21 12.12
N SER A 92 1.46 -15.25 11.62
CA SER A 92 1.46 -15.59 10.19
C SER A 92 0.23 -16.37 9.72
N GLY A 93 -0.51 -16.97 10.66
CA GLY A 93 -1.72 -17.73 10.38
C GLY A 93 -2.98 -16.93 10.74
N LYS A 94 -3.51 -17.22 11.91
CA LYS A 94 -4.83 -16.73 12.35
C LYS A 94 -4.96 -15.22 12.34
N LEU A 95 -4.00 -14.49 12.89
CA LEU A 95 -4.08 -13.03 12.94
C LEU A 95 -4.03 -12.40 11.54
N THR A 96 -3.15 -12.88 10.66
CA THR A 96 -3.07 -12.40 9.28
C THR A 96 -4.36 -12.70 8.52
N GLU A 97 -4.94 -13.88 8.71
CA GLU A 97 -6.20 -14.27 8.09
C GLU A 97 -7.35 -13.36 8.53
N GLU A 98 -7.54 -13.17 9.83
CA GLU A 98 -8.59 -12.30 10.39
C GLU A 98 -8.43 -10.84 9.94
N ASN A 99 -7.20 -10.34 9.87
CA ASN A 99 -6.92 -9.00 9.39
C ASN A 99 -7.22 -8.86 7.89
N THR A 100 -6.87 -9.85 7.09
CA THR A 100 -7.14 -9.85 5.65
C THR A 100 -8.65 -9.91 5.39
N GLU A 101 -9.37 -10.77 6.10
CA GLU A 101 -10.83 -10.88 6.00
C GLU A 101 -11.51 -9.56 6.31
N LYS A 102 -11.06 -8.88 7.35
CA LYS A 102 -11.70 -7.66 7.84
C LYS A 102 -11.37 -6.41 7.01
N PHE A 103 -10.15 -6.28 6.54
CA PHE A 103 -9.64 -5.02 5.99
C PHE A 103 -9.11 -5.10 4.56
N CYS A 104 -8.80 -6.29 4.07
CA CYS A 104 -8.08 -6.44 2.82
C CYS A 104 -8.43 -7.78 2.16
N PRO A 105 -9.51 -7.85 1.37
CA PRO A 105 -9.98 -9.08 0.73
C PRO A 105 -9.09 -9.53 -0.44
N GLU A 106 -7.90 -8.98 -0.54
CA GLU A 106 -6.95 -9.35 -1.59
C GLU A 106 -6.62 -10.85 -1.54
N LYS A 107 -6.36 -11.40 -2.71
CA LYS A 107 -6.12 -12.83 -2.89
C LYS A 107 -4.70 -13.19 -2.47
N ILE A 108 -4.44 -13.25 -1.17
CA ILE A 108 -3.16 -13.73 -0.61
C ILE A 108 -3.19 -15.23 -0.28
N TYR A 109 -4.36 -15.84 -0.19
CA TYR A 109 -4.53 -17.28 -0.01
C TYR A 109 -5.01 -17.93 -1.31
N LYS A 110 -4.52 -19.13 -1.61
CA LYS A 110 -4.94 -19.87 -2.81
C LYS A 110 -6.38 -20.38 -2.74
N THR A 111 -6.89 -20.58 -1.52
CA THR A 111 -8.14 -21.29 -1.24
C THR A 111 -9.22 -20.42 -0.59
N LYS A 112 -8.92 -19.16 -0.28
CA LYS A 112 -9.85 -18.27 0.40
C LYS A 112 -9.99 -16.95 -0.34
N THR A 113 -11.22 -16.46 -0.35
CA THR A 113 -11.57 -15.10 -0.78
C THR A 113 -12.34 -14.45 0.36
N PHE A 114 -12.13 -13.15 0.52
CA PHE A 114 -12.83 -12.34 1.52
C PHE A 114 -13.64 -11.26 0.81
N ASP A 115 -14.75 -10.86 1.41
CA ASP A 115 -15.62 -9.81 0.88
C ASP A 115 -15.65 -8.66 1.91
N VAL A 116 -15.04 -7.55 1.54
CA VAL A 116 -15.05 -6.32 2.33
C VAL A 116 -15.86 -5.26 1.57
N PRO A 117 -16.88 -4.66 2.19
CA PRO A 117 -17.68 -3.61 1.55
C PRO A 117 -16.81 -2.50 0.97
N ASN A 118 -17.18 -2.02 -0.23
CA ASN A 118 -16.48 -0.96 -0.96
C ASN A 118 -15.01 -1.25 -1.34
N TYR A 119 -14.53 -2.47 -1.16
CA TYR A 119 -13.23 -2.84 -1.67
C TYR A 119 -13.33 -3.08 -3.18
N PRO A 120 -12.44 -2.52 -4.00
CA PRO A 120 -12.49 -2.69 -5.46
C PRO A 120 -12.35 -4.16 -5.87
N ALA A 121 -13.27 -4.61 -6.72
CA ALA A 121 -13.32 -6.02 -7.15
C ALA A 121 -12.14 -6.41 -8.04
N GLU A 122 -11.68 -5.48 -8.88
CA GLU A 122 -10.60 -5.72 -9.82
C GLU A 122 -9.54 -4.62 -9.69
N ILE A 123 -8.30 -5.04 -9.46
CA ILE A 123 -7.14 -4.15 -9.39
C ILE A 123 -6.13 -4.64 -10.42
N LYS A 124 -5.80 -3.79 -11.38
CA LYS A 124 -4.68 -4.06 -12.28
C LYS A 124 -3.40 -3.65 -11.59
N TYR A 125 -2.53 -4.60 -11.32
CA TYR A 125 -1.23 -4.35 -10.71
C TYR A 125 -0.16 -4.09 -11.78
N ALA A 126 0.77 -3.19 -11.45
CA ALA A 126 1.95 -2.93 -12.25
C ALA A 126 2.96 -4.09 -12.15
N ASP A 127 3.80 -4.24 -13.17
CA ASP A 127 4.97 -5.10 -13.07
C ASP A 127 6.01 -4.45 -12.16
N MET A 128 6.20 -5.03 -10.97
CA MET A 128 7.14 -4.55 -9.95
C MET A 128 8.51 -5.26 -10.02
N SER A 129 8.79 -6.03 -11.07
CA SER A 129 10.06 -6.76 -11.21
C SER A 129 11.30 -5.85 -11.25
N GLY A 130 11.12 -4.60 -11.69
CA GLY A 130 12.15 -3.57 -11.70
C GLY A 130 12.28 -2.76 -10.41
N ASP A 131 11.42 -2.98 -9.43
CA ASP A 131 11.43 -2.26 -8.14
C ASP A 131 12.45 -2.89 -7.19
N THR A 132 13.71 -2.49 -7.36
CA THR A 132 14.83 -2.95 -6.56
C THR A 132 15.38 -1.82 -5.70
N LEU A 133 16.09 -2.19 -4.61
CA LEU A 133 16.75 -1.19 -3.75
C LEU A 133 17.71 -0.31 -4.56
N GLN A 134 18.49 -0.91 -5.45
CA GLN A 134 19.43 -0.17 -6.31
C GLN A 134 18.72 0.81 -7.25
N ALA A 135 17.56 0.41 -7.82
CA ALA A 135 16.78 1.29 -8.68
C ALA A 135 16.22 2.48 -7.89
N LYS A 136 15.72 2.23 -6.66
CA LYS A 136 15.23 3.26 -5.75
C LYS A 136 16.35 4.24 -5.36
N GLU A 137 17.50 3.74 -4.93
CA GLU A 137 18.64 4.56 -4.53
C GLU A 137 19.12 5.44 -5.71
N ALA A 138 19.31 4.86 -6.89
CA ALA A 138 19.71 5.59 -8.10
C ALA A 138 18.68 6.64 -8.55
N PHE A 139 17.39 6.43 -8.27
CA PHE A 139 16.36 7.42 -8.52
C PHE A 139 16.45 8.58 -7.52
N LEU A 140 16.55 8.27 -6.21
CA LEU A 140 16.59 9.27 -5.13
C LEU A 140 17.90 10.10 -5.12
N GLU A 141 18.97 9.62 -5.73
CA GLU A 141 20.17 10.44 -5.97
C GLU A 141 19.91 11.62 -6.91
N LYS A 142 19.03 11.41 -7.90
CA LYS A 142 18.72 12.40 -8.94
C LYS A 142 17.51 13.26 -8.60
N TRP A 143 16.54 12.71 -7.93
CA TRP A 143 15.30 13.40 -7.60
C TRP A 143 15.20 13.63 -6.10
N LYS A 144 15.06 14.91 -5.72
CA LYS A 144 14.90 15.40 -4.34
C LYS A 144 13.57 16.13 -4.26
N TYR A 145 12.75 15.78 -3.29
CA TYR A 145 11.47 16.43 -2.98
C TYR A 145 11.58 17.26 -1.73
#